data_8354ca4014d38aa322f8d5e047ee4b13
#
_entry.id   8354ca4014d38aa322f8d5e047ee4b13
#
_cell.length_a   1.000
_cell.length_b   1.000
_cell.length_c   1.000
_cell.angle_alpha   90.00
_cell.angle_beta   90.00
_cell.angle_gamma   90.00
#
_symmetry.space_group_name_H-M   'P 1'
#
loop_
_entity.id
_entity.type
_entity.pdbx_description
1 polymer ?
#
loop_
_entity_poly.entity_id
_entity_poly.type
_entity_poly.pdbx_seq_one_letter_code
_entity_poly.pdbx_strand_id
1 'polypeptide(L)'
;MKKLIYMVLCLPFLLTACNSFEKKPELATTLATFNLRLAPKPDSSISYMWQDRKDSVGRLVLAHNFDIFGTQEGFKHQLDYIAKTTGYKYFGAGRDDGKSGGEHAAIFYNPARFEVLDSGDFWFAETPEKPVKGWDAMCKRVCTWGKFRDKLTGAQLYFFSLHFDHVGKVARTESAKLLLKKAREIAKDAPAVCVGDFNALESDEPMKIILSDGLLLDSRKLSKTQPYGPNGTYHNFTGTPLFDRIDYILTTKGIDILSYEVVSDKACGFDAKKRANPKAKIPEYPSDHFPVAVKAIIK
;
A
#
# COMPACT_ATOMS: atom_id res chain seq x y z
N MET A 1 -38.63 57.37 -59.81
CA MET A 1 -37.72 56.22 -59.52
C MET A 1 -37.40 56.26 -58.05
N LYS A 2 -38.06 55.40 -57.21
CA LYS A 2 -37.78 55.35 -55.75
C LYS A 2 -36.77 54.23 -55.51
N LYS A 3 -35.59 54.60 -54.95
CA LYS A 3 -34.58 53.65 -54.53
C LYS A 3 -34.93 53.12 -53.12
N LEU A 4 -35.15 51.82 -53.03
CA LEU A 4 -35.40 51.13 -51.77
C LEU A 4 -34.04 50.73 -51.17
N ILE A 5 -33.72 51.24 -49.99
CA ILE A 5 -32.49 50.89 -49.22
C ILE A 5 -32.88 49.78 -48.26
N TYR A 6 -32.29 48.58 -48.48
CA TYR A 6 -32.38 47.45 -47.52
C TYR A 6 -31.32 47.62 -46.46
N MET A 7 -31.75 47.85 -45.22
CA MET A 7 -30.90 47.87 -44.03
C MET A 7 -30.81 46.43 -43.52
N VAL A 8 -29.63 45.81 -43.68
CA VAL A 8 -29.35 44.48 -43.12
C VAL A 8 -28.93 44.64 -41.65
N LEU A 9 -29.81 44.21 -40.73
CA LEU A 9 -29.51 44.13 -39.31
C LEU A 9 -28.65 42.87 -39.08
N CYS A 10 -27.34 43.07 -38.82
CA CYS A 10 -26.47 42.00 -38.25
C CYS A 10 -26.74 41.90 -36.73
N LEU A 11 -27.44 40.83 -36.32
CA LEU A 11 -27.52 40.46 -34.90
C LEU A 11 -26.20 39.74 -34.53
N PRO A 12 -25.48 40.20 -33.46
CA PRO A 12 -24.34 39.44 -32.97
C PRO A 12 -24.81 38.20 -32.22
N PHE A 13 -24.49 37.01 -32.77
CA PHE A 13 -24.63 35.76 -32.04
C PHE A 13 -23.60 35.74 -30.88
N LEU A 14 -24.07 36.02 -29.68
CA LEU A 14 -23.32 35.73 -28.45
C LEU A 14 -23.28 34.22 -28.24
N LEU A 15 -22.20 33.59 -28.68
CA LEU A 15 -21.85 32.23 -28.27
C LEU A 15 -21.46 32.24 -26.78
N THR A 16 -22.43 32.03 -25.92
CA THR A 16 -22.15 31.65 -24.52
C THR A 16 -21.54 30.28 -24.54
N ALA A 17 -20.21 30.21 -24.45
CA ALA A 17 -19.50 28.98 -24.14
C ALA A 17 -19.91 28.54 -22.73
N CYS A 18 -20.89 27.64 -22.68
CA CYS A 18 -21.22 26.91 -21.45
C CYS A 18 -20.05 25.99 -21.16
N ASN A 19 -19.08 26.43 -20.35
CA ASN A 19 -18.08 25.55 -19.74
C ASN A 19 -18.84 24.67 -18.74
N SER A 20 -19.45 23.60 -19.23
CA SER A 20 -19.83 22.49 -18.38
C SER A 20 -18.52 21.90 -17.85
N PHE A 21 -18.18 22.19 -16.60
CA PHE A 21 -17.21 21.41 -15.85
C PHE A 21 -17.79 19.98 -15.75
N GLU A 22 -17.46 19.13 -16.71
CA GLU A 22 -17.72 17.70 -16.55
C GLU A 22 -17.00 17.25 -15.27
N LYS A 23 -17.78 16.95 -14.24
CA LYS A 23 -17.24 16.35 -13.01
C LYS A 23 -16.59 15.02 -13.42
N LYS A 24 -15.27 14.93 -13.31
CA LYS A 24 -14.55 13.69 -13.61
C LYS A 24 -15.17 12.54 -12.82
N PRO A 25 -15.27 11.34 -13.40
CA PRO A 25 -15.87 10.21 -12.70
C PRO A 25 -15.10 9.89 -11.41
N GLU A 26 -15.83 9.74 -10.31
CA GLU A 26 -15.30 9.27 -9.05
C GLU A 26 -15.17 7.73 -9.12
N LEU A 27 -13.98 7.23 -9.46
CA LEU A 27 -13.72 5.80 -9.53
C LEU A 27 -13.04 5.34 -8.25
N ALA A 28 -13.61 4.31 -7.64
CA ALA A 28 -12.98 3.68 -6.48
C ALA A 28 -11.63 3.06 -6.84
N THR A 29 -10.66 3.24 -5.95
CA THR A 29 -9.32 2.66 -6.03
C THR A 29 -9.18 1.64 -4.90
N THR A 30 -8.67 0.45 -5.20
CA THR A 30 -8.36 -0.55 -4.19
C THR A 30 -6.92 -0.38 -3.73
N LEU A 31 -6.74 0.06 -2.49
CA LEU A 31 -5.43 0.25 -1.85
C LEU A 31 -5.22 -0.85 -0.82
N ALA A 32 -4.01 -1.41 -0.74
CA ALA A 32 -3.76 -2.53 0.17
C ALA A 32 -2.37 -2.51 0.80
N THR A 33 -2.20 -3.33 1.83
CA THR A 33 -0.91 -3.73 2.41
C THR A 33 -0.85 -5.23 2.53
N PHE A 34 0.32 -5.83 2.29
CA PHE A 34 0.50 -7.26 2.35
C PHE A 34 1.92 -7.62 2.79
N ASN A 35 2.10 -8.03 4.04
CA ASN A 35 3.34 -8.66 4.48
C ASN A 35 3.46 -10.04 3.80
N LEU A 36 4.51 -10.23 2.98
CA LEU A 36 4.69 -11.39 2.12
C LEU A 36 5.31 -12.60 2.82
N ARG A 37 5.74 -12.45 4.06
CA ARG A 37 6.62 -13.39 4.75
C ARG A 37 7.95 -13.55 4.02
N LEU A 38 9.03 -13.23 4.70
CA LEU A 38 10.39 -13.26 4.18
C LEU A 38 10.78 -14.64 3.62
N ALA A 39 11.59 -14.63 2.57
CA ALA A 39 12.22 -15.83 2.01
C ALA A 39 13.62 -15.46 1.48
N PRO A 40 14.65 -15.49 2.32
CA PRO A 40 16.03 -15.26 1.88
C PRO A 40 16.48 -16.36 0.90
N LYS A 41 17.50 -16.11 0.10
CA LYS A 41 18.10 -17.15 -0.74
C LYS A 41 19.42 -17.64 -0.13
N PRO A 42 19.63 -18.96 0.06
CA PRO A 42 18.62 -20.01 -0.14
C PRO A 42 17.49 -19.92 0.88
N ASP A 43 16.26 -20.28 0.50
CA ASP A 43 15.13 -20.37 1.43
C ASP A 43 15.39 -21.55 2.36
N SER A 44 15.77 -21.25 3.59
CA SER A 44 16.08 -22.22 4.63
C SER A 44 14.84 -22.64 5.44
N SER A 45 13.67 -22.16 5.08
CA SER A 45 12.42 -22.50 5.74
C SER A 45 12.15 -24.00 5.63
N ILE A 46 11.84 -24.64 6.75
CA ILE A 46 11.45 -26.07 6.77
C ILE A 46 9.99 -26.22 6.31
N SER A 47 9.17 -25.19 6.53
CA SER A 47 7.74 -25.16 6.21
C SER A 47 7.36 -23.82 5.59
N TYR A 48 6.27 -23.81 4.82
CA TYR A 48 5.72 -22.59 4.21
C TYR A 48 6.70 -21.88 3.27
N MET A 49 7.51 -22.65 2.53
CA MET A 49 8.52 -22.13 1.61
C MET A 49 7.88 -21.21 0.57
N TRP A 50 8.62 -20.20 0.14
CA TRP A 50 8.18 -19.28 -0.93
C TRP A 50 7.74 -20.02 -2.19
N GLN A 51 8.48 -21.04 -2.59
CA GLN A 51 8.17 -21.85 -3.79
C GLN A 51 6.78 -22.49 -3.74
N ASP A 52 6.28 -22.81 -2.53
CA ASP A 52 5.00 -23.47 -2.33
C ASP A 52 3.82 -22.48 -2.26
N ARG A 53 4.06 -21.18 -2.02
CA ARG A 53 3.01 -20.16 -1.82
C ARG A 53 3.01 -19.01 -2.81
N LYS A 54 4.10 -18.82 -3.58
CA LYS A 54 4.28 -17.70 -4.51
C LYS A 54 3.14 -17.50 -5.51
N ASP A 55 2.59 -18.62 -6.05
CA ASP A 55 1.49 -18.54 -7.02
C ASP A 55 0.18 -18.06 -6.36
N SER A 56 -0.02 -18.44 -5.09
CA SER A 56 -1.19 -18.00 -4.33
C SER A 56 -1.13 -16.52 -3.98
N VAL A 57 0.07 -15.97 -3.72
CA VAL A 57 0.27 -14.53 -3.53
C VAL A 57 -0.16 -13.75 -4.77
N GLY A 58 0.32 -14.14 -5.96
CA GLY A 58 -0.05 -13.48 -7.21
C GLY A 58 -1.55 -13.56 -7.51
N ARG A 59 -2.14 -14.75 -7.32
CA ARG A 59 -3.59 -14.95 -7.51
C ARG A 59 -4.44 -14.11 -6.57
N LEU A 60 -4.05 -13.99 -5.29
CA LEU A 60 -4.76 -13.16 -4.33
C LEU A 60 -4.76 -11.69 -4.76
N VAL A 61 -3.60 -11.15 -5.14
CA VAL A 61 -3.46 -9.78 -5.63
C VAL A 61 -4.41 -9.50 -6.81
N LEU A 62 -4.46 -10.44 -7.78
CA LEU A 62 -5.32 -10.31 -8.95
C LEU A 62 -6.81 -10.47 -8.61
N ALA A 63 -7.17 -11.43 -7.74
CA ALA A 63 -8.55 -11.69 -7.35
C ALA A 63 -9.19 -10.49 -6.63
N HIS A 64 -8.42 -9.80 -5.79
CA HIS A 64 -8.89 -8.62 -5.07
C HIS A 64 -8.66 -7.30 -5.83
N ASN A 65 -8.08 -7.36 -7.04
CA ASN A 65 -7.85 -6.19 -7.90
C ASN A 65 -7.16 -5.04 -7.14
N PHE A 66 -6.07 -5.32 -6.43
CA PHE A 66 -5.30 -4.29 -5.76
C PHE A 66 -4.74 -3.31 -6.80
N ASP A 67 -5.13 -2.05 -6.73
CA ASP A 67 -4.65 -1.02 -7.67
C ASP A 67 -3.25 -0.53 -7.30
N ILE A 68 -3.04 -0.23 -6.02
CA ILE A 68 -1.74 0.11 -5.42
C ILE A 68 -1.64 -0.63 -4.10
N PHE A 69 -0.52 -1.31 -3.84
CA PHE A 69 -0.33 -1.96 -2.55
C PHE A 69 1.12 -1.93 -2.08
N GLY A 70 1.29 -1.78 -0.78
CA GLY A 70 2.57 -1.90 -0.08
C GLY A 70 2.85 -3.36 0.27
N THR A 71 4.12 -3.76 0.22
CA THR A 71 4.56 -5.07 0.70
C THR A 71 5.62 -4.94 1.77
N GLN A 72 5.68 -5.91 2.67
CA GLN A 72 6.69 -6.02 3.71
C GLN A 72 7.40 -7.38 3.60
N GLU A 73 8.62 -7.47 4.09
CA GLU A 73 9.47 -8.67 4.10
C GLU A 73 9.88 -9.21 2.71
N GLY A 74 9.44 -8.57 1.62
CA GLY A 74 9.72 -9.04 0.28
C GLY A 74 11.20 -8.92 -0.08
N PHE A 75 11.86 -10.03 -0.40
CA PHE A 75 13.15 -10.00 -1.08
C PHE A 75 12.98 -9.78 -2.59
N LYS A 76 13.98 -9.20 -3.23
CA LYS A 76 13.91 -8.86 -4.65
C LYS A 76 13.33 -9.99 -5.54
N HIS A 77 13.73 -11.24 -5.33
CA HIS A 77 13.23 -12.36 -6.13
C HIS A 77 11.75 -12.69 -5.90
N GLN A 78 11.21 -12.39 -4.71
CA GLN A 78 9.78 -12.51 -4.42
C GLN A 78 9.01 -11.41 -5.17
N LEU A 79 9.52 -10.17 -5.10
CA LEU A 79 8.94 -9.03 -5.78
C LEU A 79 8.95 -9.18 -7.31
N ASP A 80 10.09 -9.60 -7.88
CA ASP A 80 10.22 -9.88 -9.32
C ASP A 80 9.22 -10.96 -9.78
N TYR A 81 9.02 -12.00 -8.95
CA TYR A 81 8.06 -13.06 -9.27
C TYR A 81 6.62 -12.54 -9.30
N ILE A 82 6.22 -11.75 -8.30
CA ILE A 82 4.89 -11.14 -8.24
C ILE A 82 4.70 -10.22 -9.45
N ALA A 83 5.65 -9.33 -9.73
CA ALA A 83 5.58 -8.43 -10.88
C ALA A 83 5.41 -9.18 -12.20
N LYS A 84 6.20 -10.25 -12.41
CA LYS A 84 6.15 -11.09 -13.61
C LYS A 84 4.80 -11.80 -13.78
N THR A 85 4.22 -12.30 -12.69
CA THR A 85 3.00 -13.12 -12.76
C THR A 85 1.71 -12.31 -12.75
N THR A 86 1.75 -11.08 -12.23
CA THR A 86 0.59 -10.20 -12.16
C THR A 86 0.57 -9.13 -13.26
N GLY A 87 1.71 -8.83 -13.87
CA GLY A 87 1.86 -7.70 -14.81
C GLY A 87 1.99 -6.35 -14.11
N TYR A 88 2.05 -6.32 -12.78
CA TYR A 88 2.23 -5.08 -12.01
C TYR A 88 3.68 -4.62 -12.08
N LYS A 89 3.88 -3.32 -11.90
CA LYS A 89 5.20 -2.75 -11.66
C LYS A 89 5.39 -2.51 -10.16
N TYR A 90 6.65 -2.48 -9.73
CA TYR A 90 7.00 -2.14 -8.35
C TYR A 90 8.27 -1.31 -8.28
N PHE A 91 8.49 -0.66 -7.16
CA PHE A 91 9.72 0.03 -6.78
C PHE A 91 9.89 0.03 -5.26
N GLY A 92 11.07 0.43 -4.80
CA GLY A 92 11.48 0.49 -3.41
C GLY A 92 12.85 -0.12 -3.21
N ALA A 93 13.66 0.47 -2.36
CA ALA A 93 14.99 0.03 -2.06
C ALA A 93 15.03 -1.13 -1.05
N GLY A 94 16.03 -2.00 -1.18
CA GLY A 94 16.35 -2.98 -0.16
C GLY A 94 16.90 -2.30 1.10
N ARG A 95 16.39 -2.70 2.25
CA ARG A 95 16.67 -2.03 3.53
C ARG A 95 18.16 -2.07 3.94
N ASP A 96 18.93 -3.04 3.43
CA ASP A 96 20.30 -3.27 3.89
C ASP A 96 21.34 -2.39 3.19
N ASP A 97 21.14 -2.08 1.92
CA ASP A 97 22.13 -1.39 1.08
C ASP A 97 21.58 -0.19 0.30
N GLY A 98 20.27 0.05 0.38
CA GLY A 98 19.61 1.09 -0.42
C GLY A 98 19.51 0.75 -1.89
N LYS A 99 19.70 -0.50 -2.27
CA LYS A 99 19.60 -1.01 -3.66
C LYS A 99 18.68 -2.22 -3.71
N SER A 100 19.22 -3.43 -3.63
CA SER A 100 18.45 -4.68 -3.69
C SER A 100 18.73 -5.64 -2.53
N GLY A 101 19.55 -5.22 -1.58
CA GLY A 101 19.94 -6.03 -0.42
C GLY A 101 18.91 -6.03 0.67
N GLY A 102 18.59 -7.22 1.18
CA GLY A 102 17.65 -7.42 2.26
C GLY A 102 16.18 -7.36 1.85
N GLU A 103 15.34 -7.19 2.85
CA GLU A 103 13.90 -7.03 2.66
C GLU A 103 13.57 -5.62 2.14
N HIS A 104 12.44 -5.51 1.41
CA HIS A 104 11.90 -4.26 0.89
C HIS A 104 10.55 -3.97 1.54
N ALA A 105 10.26 -2.68 1.70
CA ALA A 105 8.91 -2.17 1.89
C ALA A 105 8.40 -1.63 0.54
N ALA A 106 8.30 -2.52 -0.46
CA ALA A 106 8.06 -2.12 -1.84
C ALA A 106 6.60 -1.68 -2.09
N ILE A 107 6.42 -0.85 -3.11
CA ILE A 107 5.11 -0.43 -3.58
C ILE A 107 4.86 -1.03 -4.96
N PHE A 108 3.80 -1.83 -5.08
CA PHE A 108 3.28 -2.34 -6.34
C PHE A 108 2.12 -1.49 -6.83
N TYR A 109 1.97 -1.39 -8.15
CA TYR A 109 0.86 -0.68 -8.76
C TYR A 109 0.47 -1.25 -10.12
N ASN A 110 -0.79 -1.11 -10.48
CA ASN A 110 -1.32 -1.45 -11.80
C ASN A 110 -0.89 -0.37 -12.82
N PRO A 111 0.06 -0.65 -13.74
CA PRO A 111 0.58 0.36 -14.67
C PRO A 111 -0.42 0.74 -15.76
N ALA A 112 -1.48 -0.03 -15.97
CA ALA A 112 -2.55 0.34 -16.89
C ALA A 112 -3.35 1.53 -16.36
N ARG A 113 -3.53 1.61 -15.04
CA ARG A 113 -4.31 2.66 -14.38
C ARG A 113 -3.45 3.77 -13.78
N PHE A 114 -2.33 3.46 -13.17
CA PHE A 114 -1.52 4.43 -12.45
C PHE A 114 -0.17 4.70 -13.12
N GLU A 115 0.32 5.93 -12.95
CA GLU A 115 1.68 6.32 -13.25
C GLU A 115 2.34 6.90 -12.00
N VAL A 116 3.64 6.66 -11.86
CA VAL A 116 4.47 7.22 -10.79
C VAL A 116 5.03 8.54 -11.29
N LEU A 117 4.76 9.61 -10.56
CA LEU A 117 5.25 10.96 -10.87
C LEU A 117 6.55 11.27 -10.14
N ASP A 118 6.71 10.73 -8.94
CA ASP A 118 7.88 10.88 -8.08
C ASP A 118 7.95 9.73 -7.09
N SER A 119 9.16 9.41 -6.57
CA SER A 119 9.33 8.34 -5.60
C SER A 119 10.64 8.48 -4.82
N GLY A 120 10.73 7.82 -3.68
CA GLY A 120 11.95 7.76 -2.90
C GLY A 120 11.83 6.81 -1.72
N ASP A 121 12.94 6.73 -0.99
CA ASP A 121 13.06 5.89 0.20
C ASP A 121 13.67 6.69 1.34
N PHE A 122 13.31 6.35 2.59
CA PHE A 122 14.00 6.82 3.77
C PHE A 122 14.04 5.73 4.84
N TRP A 123 15.06 5.76 5.68
CA TRP A 123 15.22 4.78 6.76
C TRP A 123 14.66 5.32 8.07
N PHE A 124 14.06 4.44 8.85
CA PHE A 124 13.66 4.76 10.22
C PHE A 124 14.87 4.75 11.13
N ALA A 125 15.58 5.87 11.13
CA ALA A 125 16.81 6.10 11.89
C ALA A 125 17.00 7.61 12.10
N GLU A 126 17.98 7.95 12.94
CA GLU A 126 18.42 9.33 13.20
C GLU A 126 18.98 10.02 11.93
N THR A 127 19.46 9.21 10.98
CA THR A 127 19.93 9.65 9.65
C THR A 127 19.11 8.96 8.56
N PRO A 128 17.91 9.45 8.26
CA PRO A 128 16.97 8.74 7.40
C PRO A 128 17.39 8.65 5.93
N GLU A 129 18.42 9.36 5.50
CA GLU A 129 18.95 9.34 4.13
C GLU A 129 19.89 8.14 3.86
N LYS A 130 20.18 7.33 4.88
CA LYS A 130 21.17 6.25 4.80
C LYS A 130 20.62 4.92 5.30
N PRO A 131 21.03 3.79 4.71
CA PRO A 131 20.62 2.45 5.14
C PRO A 131 21.32 2.04 6.45
N VAL A 132 20.88 2.63 7.55
CA VAL A 132 21.39 2.36 8.91
C VAL A 132 20.28 1.86 9.84
N LYS A 133 20.66 1.25 10.94
CA LYS A 133 19.71 0.94 12.04
C LYS A 133 19.49 2.21 12.85
N GLY A 134 18.22 2.47 13.20
CA GLY A 134 17.87 3.54 14.11
C GLY A 134 17.63 3.05 15.52
N TRP A 135 18.03 3.84 16.48
CA TRP A 135 17.78 3.64 17.91
C TRP A 135 18.10 2.21 18.39
N ASP A 136 17.15 1.56 19.05
CA ASP A 136 17.27 0.18 19.55
C ASP A 136 16.75 -0.88 18.55
N ALA A 137 16.59 -0.54 17.26
CA ALA A 137 16.06 -1.46 16.26
C ALA A 137 16.92 -2.73 16.14
N MET A 138 16.27 -3.89 15.97
CA MET A 138 16.95 -5.14 15.66
C MET A 138 17.50 -5.12 14.22
N CYS A 139 16.72 -4.56 13.28
CA CYS A 139 17.05 -4.52 11.86
C CYS A 139 17.00 -3.09 11.32
N LYS A 140 17.66 -2.84 10.18
CA LYS A 140 17.39 -1.65 9.39
C LYS A 140 15.93 -1.67 8.93
N ARG A 141 15.26 -0.52 8.94
CA ARG A 141 13.86 -0.38 8.51
C ARG A 141 13.75 0.76 7.51
N VAL A 142 13.05 0.51 6.42
CA VAL A 142 12.90 1.45 5.32
C VAL A 142 11.42 1.73 5.09
N CYS A 143 11.13 2.97 4.68
CA CYS A 143 9.86 3.38 4.11
C CYS A 143 10.09 3.77 2.66
N THR A 144 9.34 3.17 1.76
CA THR A 144 9.27 3.57 0.35
C THR A 144 8.04 4.46 0.16
N TRP A 145 8.17 5.53 -0.62
CA TRP A 145 7.05 6.38 -0.97
C TRP A 145 6.99 6.65 -2.46
N GLY A 146 5.78 6.88 -2.98
CA GLY A 146 5.56 7.28 -4.35
C GLY A 146 4.42 8.28 -4.48
N LYS A 147 4.57 9.21 -5.42
CA LYS A 147 3.50 10.09 -5.89
C LYS A 147 2.88 9.50 -7.13
N PHE A 148 1.60 9.23 -7.07
CA PHE A 148 0.85 8.59 -8.15
C PHE A 148 -0.14 9.54 -8.79
N ARG A 149 -0.43 9.32 -10.08
CA ARG A 149 -1.58 9.88 -10.79
C ARG A 149 -2.43 8.74 -11.35
N ASP A 150 -3.72 8.75 -11.02
CA ASP A 150 -4.71 7.90 -11.68
C ASP A 150 -4.96 8.45 -13.10
N LYS A 151 -4.66 7.65 -14.12
CA LYS A 151 -4.80 8.03 -15.53
C LYS A 151 -6.24 8.21 -15.96
N LEU A 152 -7.19 7.58 -15.25
CA LEU A 152 -8.62 7.64 -15.57
C LEU A 152 -9.28 8.90 -14.98
N THR A 153 -8.97 9.21 -13.74
CA THR A 153 -9.60 10.34 -13.02
C THR A 153 -8.72 11.59 -13.01
N GLY A 154 -7.40 11.44 -13.16
CA GLY A 154 -6.39 12.48 -12.98
C GLY A 154 -6.11 12.80 -11.51
N ALA A 155 -6.75 12.11 -10.56
CA ALA A 155 -6.49 12.29 -9.13
C ALA A 155 -5.04 11.91 -8.80
N GLN A 156 -4.45 12.61 -7.84
CA GLN A 156 -3.09 12.36 -7.38
C GLN A 156 -3.11 12.00 -5.90
N LEU A 157 -2.21 11.08 -5.51
CA LEU A 157 -2.01 10.70 -4.11
C LEU A 157 -0.55 10.37 -3.86
N TYR A 158 -0.14 10.52 -2.61
CA TYR A 158 1.10 9.93 -2.11
C TYR A 158 0.79 8.60 -1.43
N PHE A 159 1.64 7.61 -1.64
CA PHE A 159 1.52 6.29 -1.04
C PHE A 159 2.83 5.92 -0.37
N PHE A 160 2.78 5.54 0.90
CA PHE A 160 3.93 5.16 1.72
C PHE A 160 3.77 3.70 2.14
N SER A 161 4.78 2.88 1.91
CA SER A 161 4.85 1.48 2.39
C SER A 161 5.97 1.36 3.41
N LEU A 162 5.69 0.77 4.55
CA LEU A 162 6.63 0.69 5.65
C LEU A 162 6.58 -0.66 6.39
N HIS A 163 7.64 -0.93 7.16
CA HIS A 163 7.68 -2.03 8.11
C HIS A 163 8.47 -1.57 9.35
N PHE A 164 7.81 -1.39 10.49
CA PHE A 164 8.44 -1.00 11.74
C PHE A 164 9.23 -2.15 12.36
N ASP A 165 10.11 -1.83 13.31
CA ASP A 165 10.92 -2.86 13.97
C ASP A 165 10.09 -3.70 14.93
N HIS A 166 10.33 -5.03 14.91
CA HIS A 166 9.55 -5.98 15.70
C HIS A 166 10.03 -6.14 17.15
N VAL A 167 11.25 -5.64 17.48
CA VAL A 167 11.87 -5.75 18.81
C VAL A 167 12.00 -4.38 19.49
N GLY A 168 12.63 -3.41 18.81
CA GLY A 168 12.99 -2.11 19.37
C GLY A 168 11.76 -1.26 19.71
N LYS A 169 11.49 -1.06 20.99
CA LYS A 169 10.35 -0.22 21.44
C LYS A 169 10.59 1.26 21.19
N VAL A 170 11.82 1.73 21.47
CA VAL A 170 12.22 3.12 21.18
C VAL A 170 12.18 3.34 19.66
N ALA A 171 12.72 2.40 18.88
CA ALA A 171 12.72 2.47 17.42
C ALA A 171 11.29 2.59 16.86
N ARG A 172 10.30 1.82 17.35
CA ARG A 172 8.92 1.97 16.90
C ARG A 172 8.32 3.33 17.24
N THR A 173 8.56 3.81 18.47
CA THR A 173 8.07 5.11 18.93
C THR A 173 8.66 6.27 18.11
N GLU A 174 9.95 6.26 17.89
CA GLU A 174 10.62 7.29 17.10
C GLU A 174 10.32 7.17 15.59
N SER A 175 10.13 5.93 15.09
CA SER A 175 9.65 5.70 13.71
C SER A 175 8.27 6.31 13.48
N ALA A 176 7.38 6.24 14.47
CA ALA A 176 6.06 6.87 14.37
C ALA A 176 6.15 8.40 14.21
N LYS A 177 7.00 9.05 15.01
CA LYS A 177 7.26 10.50 14.92
C LYS A 177 7.91 10.87 13.59
N LEU A 178 8.89 10.08 13.13
CA LEU A 178 9.57 10.29 11.86
C LEU A 178 8.63 10.10 10.68
N LEU A 179 7.74 9.10 10.71
CA LEU A 179 6.72 8.90 9.68
C LEU A 179 5.82 10.13 9.53
N LEU A 180 5.29 10.66 10.63
CA LEU A 180 4.46 11.86 10.63
C LEU A 180 5.20 13.08 10.07
N LYS A 181 6.46 13.27 10.47
CA LYS A 181 7.32 14.33 9.96
C LYS A 181 7.52 14.19 8.44
N LYS A 182 7.94 13.00 7.98
CA LYS A 182 8.21 12.74 6.55
C LYS A 182 6.94 12.80 5.71
N ALA A 183 5.81 12.32 6.20
CA ALA A 183 4.54 12.45 5.50
C ALA A 183 4.15 13.93 5.27
N ARG A 184 4.34 14.82 6.27
CA ARG A 184 4.13 16.27 6.11
C ARG A 184 5.09 16.90 5.13
N GLU A 185 6.38 16.56 5.21
CA GLU A 185 7.43 17.11 4.34
C GLU A 185 7.19 16.74 2.87
N ILE A 186 6.84 15.47 2.61
CA ILE A 186 6.74 14.89 1.26
C ILE A 186 5.38 15.17 0.63
N ALA A 187 4.29 14.82 1.32
CA ALA A 187 2.94 14.95 0.77
C ALA A 187 2.35 16.35 0.95
N LYS A 188 2.81 17.11 1.95
CA LYS A 188 2.24 18.41 2.32
C LYS A 188 0.73 18.28 2.56
N ASP A 189 -0.07 19.04 1.82
CA ASP A 189 -1.54 19.02 1.91
C ASP A 189 -2.22 18.05 0.94
N ALA A 190 -1.42 17.32 0.14
CA ALA A 190 -1.96 16.37 -0.83
C ALA A 190 -2.48 15.09 -0.14
N PRO A 191 -3.48 14.42 -0.72
CA PRO A 191 -3.92 13.12 -0.22
C PRO A 191 -2.77 12.13 -0.10
N ALA A 192 -2.66 11.49 1.07
CA ALA A 192 -1.62 10.51 1.35
C ALA A 192 -2.17 9.28 2.06
N VAL A 193 -1.60 8.12 1.73
CA VAL A 193 -1.90 6.82 2.33
C VAL A 193 -0.61 6.22 2.86
N CYS A 194 -0.59 5.84 4.14
CA CYS A 194 0.51 5.13 4.77
C CYS A 194 0.05 3.72 5.10
N VAL A 195 0.75 2.71 4.58
CA VAL A 195 0.40 1.32 4.78
C VAL A 195 1.60 0.51 5.26
N GLY A 196 1.34 -0.57 5.96
CA GLY A 196 2.40 -1.50 6.33
C GLY A 196 2.13 -2.28 7.59
N ASP A 197 3.15 -3.05 7.95
CA ASP A 197 3.27 -3.72 9.22
C ASP A 197 3.94 -2.77 10.23
N PHE A 198 3.16 -2.27 11.17
CA PHE A 198 3.64 -1.35 12.21
C PHE A 198 4.24 -2.08 13.41
N ASN A 199 4.13 -3.42 13.46
CA ASN A 199 4.56 -4.23 14.59
C ASN A 199 4.08 -3.67 15.95
N ALA A 200 2.89 -3.11 15.96
CA ALA A 200 2.29 -2.42 17.10
C ALA A 200 0.77 -2.57 17.09
N LEU A 201 0.19 -2.84 18.24
CA LEU A 201 -1.25 -2.80 18.47
C LEU A 201 -1.75 -1.35 18.51
N GLU A 202 -3.04 -1.12 18.30
CA GLU A 202 -3.63 0.21 18.41
C GLU A 202 -3.41 0.84 19.79
N SER A 203 -3.32 0.00 20.83
CA SER A 203 -3.05 0.41 22.22
C SER A 203 -1.59 0.75 22.50
N ASP A 204 -0.66 0.44 21.59
CA ASP A 204 0.76 0.67 21.80
C ASP A 204 1.15 2.13 21.50
N GLU A 205 2.22 2.59 22.13
CA GLU A 205 2.67 3.98 22.07
C GLU A 205 2.88 4.51 20.63
N PRO A 206 3.52 3.78 19.69
CA PRO A 206 3.72 4.29 18.35
C PRO A 206 2.37 4.56 17.63
N MET A 207 1.37 3.70 17.81
CA MET A 207 0.06 3.91 17.20
C MET A 207 -0.72 5.02 17.87
N LYS A 208 -0.63 5.17 19.20
CA LYS A 208 -1.21 6.33 19.90
C LYS A 208 -0.65 7.65 19.39
N ILE A 209 0.68 7.74 19.21
CA ILE A 209 1.34 8.93 18.65
C ILE A 209 0.76 9.23 17.25
N ILE A 210 0.72 8.24 16.36
CA ILE A 210 0.23 8.44 15.00
C ILE A 210 -1.24 8.88 14.98
N LEU A 211 -2.09 8.17 15.73
CA LEU A 211 -3.55 8.39 15.67
C LEU A 211 -4.00 9.64 16.42
N SER A 212 -3.27 10.08 17.45
CA SER A 212 -3.58 11.31 18.19
C SER A 212 -3.09 12.58 17.50
N ASP A 213 -2.14 12.48 16.57
CA ASP A 213 -1.58 13.62 15.83
C ASP A 213 -2.59 14.29 14.87
N GLY A 214 -3.54 13.52 14.35
CA GLY A 214 -4.63 14.02 13.48
C GLY A 214 -4.25 14.16 12.00
N LEU A 215 -3.01 13.89 11.59
CA LEU A 215 -2.59 13.85 10.19
C LEU A 215 -3.09 12.55 9.52
N LEU A 216 -2.80 11.42 10.16
CA LEU A 216 -3.10 10.09 9.65
C LEU A 216 -4.28 9.49 10.43
N LEU A 217 -5.31 9.16 9.71
CA LEU A 217 -6.57 8.64 10.24
C LEU A 217 -6.70 7.15 9.90
N ASP A 218 -7.23 6.38 10.81
CA ASP A 218 -7.42 4.94 10.63
C ASP A 218 -8.54 4.62 9.65
N SER A 219 -8.20 4.03 8.51
CA SER A 219 -9.15 3.67 7.45
C SER A 219 -10.23 2.70 7.93
N ARG A 220 -9.94 1.85 8.92
CA ARG A 220 -10.95 0.95 9.51
C ARG A 220 -12.07 1.73 10.20
N LYS A 221 -11.71 2.82 10.89
CA LYS A 221 -12.68 3.71 11.59
C LYS A 221 -13.41 4.65 10.61
N LEU A 222 -12.79 4.94 9.46
CA LEU A 222 -13.37 5.80 8.42
C LEU A 222 -14.26 5.04 7.44
N SER A 223 -14.24 3.72 7.45
CA SER A 223 -15.01 2.89 6.51
C SER A 223 -16.50 3.20 6.57
N LYS A 224 -17.10 3.46 5.40
CA LYS A 224 -18.56 3.71 5.27
C LYS A 224 -19.39 2.44 5.46
N THR A 225 -18.78 1.27 5.28
CA THR A 225 -19.41 -0.02 5.57
C THR A 225 -18.78 -0.65 6.80
N GLN A 226 -19.48 -1.60 7.42
CA GLN A 226 -18.91 -2.40 8.50
C GLN A 226 -17.62 -3.07 8.00
N PRO A 227 -16.48 -2.93 8.69
CA PRO A 227 -15.26 -3.64 8.37
C PRO A 227 -15.48 -5.16 8.28
N TYR A 228 -14.93 -5.79 7.25
CA TYR A 228 -15.07 -7.21 7.00
C TYR A 228 -13.77 -7.97 7.31
N GLY A 229 -13.90 -9.24 7.67
CA GLY A 229 -12.78 -10.14 7.99
C GLY A 229 -12.40 -10.17 9.47
N PRO A 230 -11.31 -10.86 9.83
CA PRO A 230 -10.86 -10.99 11.21
C PRO A 230 -10.35 -9.67 11.78
N ASN A 231 -10.32 -9.58 13.13
CA ASN A 231 -9.83 -8.37 13.80
C ASN A 231 -8.30 -8.24 13.75
N GLY A 232 -7.58 -9.36 13.74
CA GLY A 232 -6.13 -9.40 13.69
C GLY A 232 -5.62 -9.72 12.30
N THR A 233 -4.35 -9.39 12.03
CA THR A 233 -3.72 -9.58 10.72
C THR A 233 -2.65 -10.65 10.73
N TYR A 234 -1.90 -10.84 11.83
CA TYR A 234 -0.88 -11.87 11.95
C TYR A 234 -1.47 -13.17 12.50
N HIS A 235 -1.30 -14.28 11.77
CA HIS A 235 -1.88 -15.58 12.12
C HIS A 235 -0.91 -16.76 12.01
N ASN A 236 0.37 -16.51 11.71
CA ASN A 236 1.42 -17.55 11.62
C ASN A 236 0.98 -18.81 10.83
N PHE A 237 0.36 -18.61 9.68
CA PHE A 237 -0.21 -19.64 8.80
C PHE A 237 -1.33 -20.52 9.40
N THR A 238 -1.86 -20.19 10.56
CA THR A 238 -2.95 -20.96 11.20
C THR A 238 -4.34 -20.59 10.70
N GLY A 239 -4.48 -19.38 10.13
CA GLY A 239 -5.75 -18.79 9.74
C GLY A 239 -6.53 -18.16 10.91
N THR A 240 -6.00 -18.27 12.13
CA THR A 240 -6.57 -17.61 13.31
C THR A 240 -5.58 -16.57 13.80
N PRO A 241 -5.95 -15.28 13.84
CA PRO A 241 -5.07 -14.24 14.36
C PRO A 241 -4.62 -14.53 15.80
N LEU A 242 -3.33 -14.27 16.07
CA LEU A 242 -2.77 -14.47 17.41
C LEU A 242 -3.05 -13.30 18.35
N PHE A 243 -3.30 -12.13 17.78
CA PHE A 243 -3.63 -10.89 18.47
C PHE A 243 -4.34 -9.93 17.51
N ASP A 244 -4.72 -8.74 17.98
CA ASP A 244 -5.32 -7.71 17.15
C ASP A 244 -4.35 -7.26 16.03
N ARG A 245 -4.86 -6.48 15.07
CA ARG A 245 -4.10 -6.07 13.88
C ARG A 245 -2.82 -5.31 14.22
N ILE A 246 -1.80 -5.58 13.44
CA ILE A 246 -0.53 -4.85 13.39
C ILE A 246 -0.26 -4.28 12.00
N ASP A 247 -1.02 -4.69 10.99
CA ASP A 247 -1.00 -4.14 9.65
C ASP A 247 -2.11 -3.09 9.51
N TYR A 248 -1.76 -1.90 9.01
CA TYR A 248 -2.69 -0.77 8.95
C TYR A 248 -2.66 -0.12 7.57
N ILE A 249 -3.79 0.49 7.23
CA ILE A 249 -3.92 1.50 6.18
C ILE A 249 -4.39 2.78 6.87
N LEU A 250 -3.54 3.79 6.84
CA LEU A 250 -3.80 5.10 7.43
C LEU A 250 -3.86 6.14 6.31
N THR A 251 -4.78 7.10 6.41
CA THR A 251 -5.00 8.08 5.35
C THR A 251 -5.04 9.49 5.89
N THR A 252 -4.61 10.45 5.09
CA THR A 252 -4.89 11.87 5.37
C THR A 252 -6.34 12.21 5.01
N LYS A 253 -6.79 13.40 5.36
CA LYS A 253 -8.07 13.95 4.89
C LYS A 253 -8.08 14.02 3.35
N GLY A 254 -9.28 14.00 2.74
CA GLY A 254 -9.43 14.02 1.28
C GLY A 254 -9.48 12.64 0.62
N ILE A 255 -9.46 11.56 1.40
CA ILE A 255 -9.65 10.19 0.93
C ILE A 255 -10.89 9.61 1.61
N ASP A 256 -11.91 9.29 0.82
CA ASP A 256 -13.14 8.67 1.31
C ASP A 256 -12.98 7.15 1.30
N ILE A 257 -13.05 6.52 2.46
CA ILE A 257 -12.97 5.06 2.60
C ILE A 257 -14.37 4.46 2.46
N LEU A 258 -14.60 3.76 1.35
CA LEU A 258 -15.89 3.13 1.06
C LEU A 258 -16.06 1.82 1.82
N SER A 259 -15.00 1.00 1.86
CA SER A 259 -14.99 -0.27 2.59
C SER A 259 -13.59 -0.60 3.10
N TYR A 260 -13.53 -1.41 4.14
CA TYR A 260 -12.31 -1.95 4.76
C TYR A 260 -12.44 -3.46 4.92
N GLU A 261 -11.40 -4.18 4.55
CA GLU A 261 -11.36 -5.63 4.64
C GLU A 261 -10.00 -6.13 5.13
N VAL A 262 -10.00 -7.12 6.02
CA VAL A 262 -8.87 -8.01 6.28
C VAL A 262 -9.11 -9.25 5.45
N VAL A 263 -8.32 -9.42 4.38
CA VAL A 263 -8.50 -10.47 3.37
C VAL A 263 -8.01 -11.80 3.93
N SER A 264 -8.92 -12.66 4.30
CA SER A 264 -8.63 -13.95 4.94
C SER A 264 -8.78 -15.15 4.01
N ASP A 265 -8.62 -14.94 2.72
CA ASP A 265 -8.73 -15.97 1.70
C ASP A 265 -7.64 -17.03 1.85
N LYS A 266 -8.05 -18.28 1.75
CA LYS A 266 -7.13 -19.39 1.71
C LYS A 266 -6.34 -19.41 0.40
N ALA A 267 -5.13 -19.95 0.46
CA ALA A 267 -4.33 -20.20 -0.73
C ALA A 267 -5.07 -21.14 -1.69
N CYS A 268 -5.42 -20.65 -2.87
CA CYS A 268 -6.07 -21.44 -3.90
C CYS A 268 -5.07 -21.90 -4.97
N GLY A 269 -5.35 -23.08 -5.57
CA GLY A 269 -4.57 -23.61 -6.69
C GLY A 269 -3.18 -24.11 -6.32
N PHE A 270 -2.96 -24.50 -5.07
CA PHE A 270 -1.75 -25.19 -4.66
C PHE A 270 -1.71 -26.61 -5.26
N ASP A 271 -0.68 -26.88 -6.06
CA ASP A 271 -0.45 -28.22 -6.60
C ASP A 271 0.47 -29.01 -5.65
N ALA A 272 -0.12 -29.90 -4.86
CA ALA A 272 0.61 -30.73 -3.91
C ALA A 272 1.73 -31.57 -4.55
N LYS A 273 1.66 -31.86 -5.86
CA LYS A 273 2.68 -32.60 -6.61
C LYS A 273 3.92 -31.75 -6.92
N LYS A 274 3.81 -30.42 -6.88
CA LYS A 274 4.92 -29.49 -7.16
C LYS A 274 5.59 -28.94 -5.90
N ARG A 275 5.48 -29.64 -4.78
CA ARG A 275 6.06 -29.20 -3.49
C ARG A 275 7.57 -29.09 -3.58
N ALA A 276 8.11 -27.99 -3.07
CA ALA A 276 9.54 -27.81 -2.92
C ALA A 276 10.13 -28.78 -1.88
N ASN A 277 9.38 -29.08 -0.82
CA ASN A 277 9.72 -30.09 0.18
C ASN A 277 8.48 -30.95 0.50
N PRO A 278 8.47 -32.26 0.14
CA PRO A 278 7.34 -33.14 0.42
C PRO A 278 6.99 -33.32 1.90
N LYS A 279 7.96 -33.06 2.81
CA LYS A 279 7.77 -33.16 4.26
C LYS A 279 7.29 -31.86 4.90
N ALA A 280 7.33 -30.73 4.18
CA ALA A 280 6.88 -29.46 4.69
C ALA A 280 5.35 -29.41 4.86
N LYS A 281 4.87 -28.59 5.79
CA LYS A 281 3.44 -28.29 5.88
C LYS A 281 2.97 -27.54 4.63
N ILE A 282 1.80 -27.91 4.12
CA ILE A 282 1.14 -27.18 3.02
C ILE A 282 0.65 -25.85 3.56
N PRO A 283 1.00 -24.73 2.92
CA PRO A 283 0.44 -23.45 3.32
C PRO A 283 -1.04 -23.38 2.91
N GLU A 284 -1.92 -23.25 3.89
CA GLU A 284 -3.33 -22.94 3.63
C GLU A 284 -3.55 -21.45 3.27
N TYR A 285 -2.58 -20.62 3.58
CA TYR A 285 -2.60 -19.19 3.34
C TYR A 285 -1.36 -18.72 2.57
N PRO A 286 -1.47 -17.69 1.74
CA PRO A 286 -0.35 -17.16 0.94
C PRO A 286 0.80 -16.58 1.78
N SER A 287 0.50 -16.08 2.97
CA SER A 287 1.45 -15.53 3.95
C SER A 287 1.00 -15.89 5.37
N ASP A 288 1.82 -15.58 6.36
CA ASP A 288 1.48 -15.62 7.79
C ASP A 288 0.76 -14.36 8.27
N HIS A 289 0.62 -13.36 7.39
CA HIS A 289 -0.23 -12.21 7.57
C HIS A 289 -1.39 -12.22 6.56
N PHE A 290 -2.55 -11.75 6.99
CA PHE A 290 -3.65 -11.40 6.11
C PHE A 290 -3.40 -10.03 5.49
N PRO A 291 -3.59 -9.85 4.18
CA PRO A 291 -3.61 -8.52 3.59
C PRO A 291 -4.73 -7.67 4.18
N VAL A 292 -4.49 -6.36 4.26
CA VAL A 292 -5.54 -5.38 4.53
C VAL A 292 -5.81 -4.61 3.25
N ALA A 293 -7.08 -4.43 2.91
CA ALA A 293 -7.50 -3.71 1.72
C ALA A 293 -8.61 -2.70 2.02
N VAL A 294 -8.62 -1.60 1.29
CA VAL A 294 -9.70 -0.61 1.31
C VAL A 294 -10.11 -0.27 -0.12
N LYS A 295 -11.41 -0.02 -0.32
CA LYS A 295 -11.87 0.72 -1.50
C LYS A 295 -12.01 2.18 -1.12
N ALA A 296 -11.37 3.05 -1.88
CA ALA A 296 -11.28 4.46 -1.57
C ALA A 296 -11.56 5.34 -2.79
N ILE A 297 -12.08 6.55 -2.56
CA ILE A 297 -12.15 7.61 -3.56
C ILE A 297 -11.16 8.69 -3.14
N ILE A 298 -10.28 9.07 -4.06
CA ILE A 298 -9.28 10.12 -3.89
C ILE A 298 -9.87 11.40 -4.47
N LYS A 299 -9.99 12.45 -3.63
CA LYS A 299 -10.57 13.75 -4.01
C LYS A 299 -9.52 14.72 -4.48
#